data_10c63172e5a7122b5bf93378bb5a6167
#
_entry.id   10c63172e5a7122b5bf93378bb5a6167
#
_cell.length_a   1.000
_cell.length_b   1.000
_cell.length_c   1.000
_cell.angle_alpha   90.00
_cell.angle_beta   90.00
_cell.angle_gamma   90.00
#
_symmetry.space_group_name_H-M   'P 1'
#
loop_
_entity.id
_entity.type
_entity.pdbx_description
1 polymer ?
#
loop_
_entity_poly.entity_id
_entity_poly.type
_entity_poly.pdbx_seq_one_letter_code
_entity_poly.pdbx_strand_id
1 'polypeptide(L)'
;MLDLKKYLIIDSLQLHMEKYINSFINSDPSDEQERKIISLLRDYKEKSTSGLPEARGIIKSHIKNSILTGFDLYMDGQDGGLEDVCIREGIRVDEASGLIDNILPFNDPENLTAREKXXXXIILYKNSTTGSNGRDGAFNCLLSEYPFCGKTREAEGYESMRYEYGEEDINHIYNSENYILSFTDKIEIITQRLYAEIFGLKHIDMLAYSNINEVGFSNNGKYIYCWCGKKIWLSFLKISESDARVIQDRAISFEKHCPQLDVSHPEILCHRGDGARITVTQKPYFSARNLCIRIFNQSNSGFKDLIAMDKLRTLIIALVKSGESICLQGGLGSGKTTTLNVMYELLDDFLHIGTVEDYFEQHVMEKXXXXRGLSRDRL
;
A
#
# COMPACT_ATOMS: atom_id res chain seq x y z
N MET A 1 11.86 13.99 -24.69
CA MET A 1 11.19 12.70 -24.96
C MET A 1 12.07 11.55 -24.46
N LEU A 2 11.48 10.58 -23.77
CA LEU A 2 12.21 9.41 -23.29
C LEU A 2 12.53 8.48 -24.44
N ASP A 3 13.81 8.25 -24.72
CA ASP A 3 14.25 7.27 -25.72
C ASP A 3 14.49 5.93 -25.00
N LEU A 4 13.43 5.14 -24.84
CA LEU A 4 13.47 3.90 -24.07
C LEU A 4 14.26 2.78 -24.78
N LYS A 5 14.55 2.93 -26.07
CA LYS A 5 15.37 1.96 -26.81
C LYS A 5 16.80 1.84 -26.27
N LYS A 6 17.23 2.83 -25.45
CA LYS A 6 18.56 2.83 -24.80
C LYS A 6 18.57 2.16 -23.43
N TYR A 7 17.40 1.93 -22.80
CA TYR A 7 17.31 1.47 -21.42
C TYR A 7 16.76 0.05 -21.39
N LEU A 8 17.66 -0.90 -21.50
CA LEU A 8 17.34 -2.32 -21.60
C LEU A 8 17.21 -3.03 -20.24
N ILE A 9 17.39 -2.31 -19.13
CA ILE A 9 17.39 -2.88 -17.78
C ILE A 9 16.59 -1.96 -16.86
N ILE A 10 15.76 -2.54 -16.00
CA ILE A 10 14.85 -1.82 -15.10
C ILE A 10 15.57 -0.77 -14.22
N ASP A 11 16.77 -1.06 -13.74
CA ASP A 11 17.53 -0.13 -12.89
C ASP A 11 17.99 1.10 -13.67
N SER A 12 18.39 0.93 -14.93
CA SER A 12 18.75 2.05 -15.82
C SER A 12 17.52 2.90 -16.13
N LEU A 13 16.39 2.26 -16.41
CA LEU A 13 15.13 2.93 -16.65
C LEU A 13 14.67 3.72 -15.40
N GLN A 14 14.80 3.13 -14.22
CA GLN A 14 14.47 3.80 -12.95
C GLN A 14 15.28 5.10 -12.78
N LEU A 15 16.59 5.03 -12.92
CA LEU A 15 17.46 6.20 -12.78
C LEU A 15 17.12 7.30 -13.80
N HIS A 16 16.83 6.90 -15.04
CA HIS A 16 16.46 7.84 -16.08
C HIS A 16 15.08 8.47 -15.81
N MET A 17 14.11 7.66 -15.43
CA MET A 17 12.75 8.14 -15.10
C MET A 17 12.78 9.12 -13.93
N GLU A 18 13.58 8.81 -12.89
CA GLU A 18 13.74 9.70 -11.74
C GLU A 18 14.29 11.08 -12.17
N LYS A 19 15.31 11.08 -12.99
CA LYS A 19 15.90 12.33 -13.53
C LYS A 19 14.90 13.07 -14.41
N TYR A 20 14.20 12.35 -15.28
CA TYR A 20 13.19 12.94 -16.17
C TYR A 20 12.07 13.62 -15.38
N ILE A 21 11.47 12.92 -14.42
CA ILE A 21 10.36 13.45 -13.61
C ILE A 21 10.83 14.67 -12.79
N ASN A 22 12.01 14.59 -12.18
CA ASN A 22 12.56 15.70 -11.40
C ASN A 22 12.86 16.90 -12.30
N SER A 23 13.41 16.68 -13.48
CA SER A 23 13.65 17.74 -14.47
C SER A 23 12.34 18.37 -14.93
N PHE A 24 11.35 17.54 -15.25
CA PHE A 24 10.03 18.00 -15.71
C PHE A 24 9.32 18.83 -14.63
N ILE A 25 9.30 18.38 -13.40
CA ILE A 25 8.68 19.11 -12.26
C ILE A 25 9.37 20.47 -12.03
N ASN A 26 10.68 20.54 -12.24
CA ASN A 26 11.47 21.75 -12.00
C ASN A 26 11.65 22.62 -13.26
N SER A 27 11.08 22.23 -14.39
CA SER A 27 11.17 23.02 -15.62
C SER A 27 10.28 24.28 -15.56
N ASP A 28 10.60 25.24 -16.38
CA ASP A 28 9.78 26.46 -16.59
C ASP A 28 9.08 26.32 -17.94
N PRO A 29 7.88 25.78 -17.96
CA PRO A 29 7.21 25.43 -19.22
C PRO A 29 6.73 26.66 -19.98
N SER A 30 6.83 26.60 -21.28
CA SER A 30 6.34 27.64 -22.18
C SER A 30 4.84 27.53 -22.46
N ASP A 31 4.28 26.33 -22.30
CA ASP A 31 2.89 26.02 -22.61
C ASP A 31 2.03 26.02 -21.32
N GLU A 32 0.83 26.57 -21.41
CA GLU A 32 -0.14 26.62 -20.32
C GLU A 32 -0.58 25.23 -19.83
N GLN A 33 -0.71 24.29 -20.77
CA GLN A 33 -1.05 22.88 -20.40
C GLN A 33 0.07 22.25 -19.60
N GLU A 34 1.31 22.42 -20.02
CA GLU A 34 2.48 21.90 -19.26
C GLU A 34 2.56 22.51 -17.88
N ARG A 35 2.32 23.83 -17.75
CA ARG A 35 2.29 24.51 -16.43
C ARG A 35 1.27 23.89 -15.50
N LYS A 36 0.09 23.60 -16.02
CA LYS A 36 -1.00 22.97 -15.24
C LYS A 36 -0.60 21.55 -14.79
N ILE A 37 -0.02 20.77 -15.70
CA ILE A 37 0.45 19.41 -15.38
C ILE A 37 1.56 19.46 -14.32
N ILE A 38 2.55 20.33 -14.49
CA ILE A 38 3.65 20.49 -13.53
C ILE A 38 3.13 20.93 -12.16
N SER A 39 2.21 21.89 -12.13
CA SER A 39 1.58 22.32 -10.86
C SER A 39 0.86 21.16 -10.17
N LEU A 40 0.08 20.40 -10.93
CA LEU A 40 -0.61 19.22 -10.41
C LEU A 40 0.39 18.17 -9.88
N LEU A 41 1.45 17.90 -10.65
CA LEU A 41 2.46 16.90 -10.25
C LEU A 41 3.23 17.34 -8.98
N ARG A 42 3.53 18.62 -8.85
CA ARG A 42 4.15 19.14 -7.61
C ARG A 42 3.25 18.94 -6.41
N ASP A 43 2.00 19.34 -6.55
CA ASP A 43 0.98 19.19 -5.50
C ASP A 43 0.73 17.70 -5.19
N TYR A 44 0.54 16.89 -6.22
CA TYR A 44 0.28 15.46 -6.05
C TYR A 44 1.51 14.66 -5.63
N LYS A 45 2.72 15.11 -5.97
CA LYS A 45 3.96 14.48 -5.47
C LYS A 45 4.01 14.58 -3.94
N GLU A 46 3.71 15.76 -3.41
CA GLU A 46 3.65 15.98 -1.96
C GLU A 46 2.54 15.13 -1.32
N LYS A 47 1.36 15.11 -1.93
CA LYS A 47 0.23 14.31 -1.46
C LYS A 47 0.48 12.81 -1.63
N SER A 48 1.21 12.40 -2.67
CA SER A 48 1.57 10.99 -2.88
C SER A 48 2.55 10.52 -1.81
N THR A 49 3.51 11.36 -1.44
CA THR A 49 4.38 11.04 -0.31
C THR A 49 3.60 11.04 1.01
N SER A 50 2.49 11.78 1.07
CA SER A 50 1.58 11.73 2.23
C SER A 50 0.66 10.50 2.24
N GLY A 51 0.78 9.62 1.24
CA GLY A 51 0.09 8.34 1.21
C GLY A 51 -1.34 8.35 0.67
N LEU A 52 -1.78 9.45 0.06
CA LEU A 52 -3.14 9.53 -0.50
C LEU A 52 -3.26 8.67 -1.77
N PRO A 53 -4.24 7.75 -1.84
CA PRO A 53 -4.39 6.88 -3.02
C PRO A 53 -4.59 7.65 -4.33
N GLU A 54 -5.32 8.76 -4.31
CA GLU A 54 -5.54 9.61 -5.49
C GLU A 54 -4.22 10.19 -6.02
N ALA A 55 -3.39 10.71 -5.12
CA ALA A 55 -2.08 11.26 -5.48
C ALA A 55 -1.18 10.18 -6.10
N ARG A 56 -1.20 8.98 -5.50
CA ARG A 56 -0.47 7.81 -6.03
C ARG A 56 -0.94 7.48 -7.45
N GLY A 57 -2.25 7.46 -7.66
CA GLY A 57 -2.86 7.16 -8.96
C GLY A 57 -2.37 8.12 -10.05
N ILE A 58 -2.39 9.41 -9.76
CA ILE A 58 -1.97 10.46 -10.71
C ILE A 58 -0.47 10.32 -11.08
N ILE A 59 0.40 10.10 -10.09
CA ILE A 59 1.84 9.94 -10.36
C ILE A 59 2.09 8.64 -11.17
N LYS A 60 1.42 7.55 -10.81
CA LYS A 60 1.52 6.30 -11.59
C LYS A 60 1.04 6.47 -13.03
N SER A 61 -0.07 7.18 -13.23
CA SER A 61 -0.58 7.49 -14.56
C SER A 61 0.43 8.30 -15.37
N HIS A 62 1.11 9.27 -14.73
CA HIS A 62 2.15 10.05 -15.41
C HIS A 62 3.35 9.16 -15.79
N ILE A 63 3.81 8.28 -14.89
CA ILE A 63 4.89 7.32 -15.19
C ILE A 63 4.47 6.42 -16.36
N LYS A 64 3.25 5.85 -16.29
CA LYS A 64 2.70 4.98 -17.32
C LYS A 64 2.67 5.69 -18.69
N ASN A 65 2.13 6.91 -18.72
CA ASN A 65 2.05 7.70 -19.95
C ASN A 65 3.45 8.04 -20.49
N SER A 66 4.40 8.33 -19.61
CA SER A 66 5.80 8.61 -20.02
C SER A 66 6.45 7.36 -20.63
N ILE A 67 6.14 6.18 -20.12
CA ILE A 67 6.62 4.91 -20.71
C ILE A 67 5.99 4.71 -22.09
N LEU A 68 4.68 4.85 -22.20
CA LEU A 68 3.96 4.66 -23.46
C LEU A 68 4.45 5.65 -24.52
N THR A 69 4.57 6.92 -24.18
CA THR A 69 5.10 7.96 -25.08
C THR A 69 6.54 7.64 -25.50
N GLY A 70 7.35 7.09 -24.59
CA GLY A 70 8.72 6.69 -24.90
C GLY A 70 8.83 5.52 -25.87
N PHE A 71 7.77 4.73 -26.01
CA PHE A 71 7.64 3.68 -27.03
C PHE A 71 6.83 4.14 -28.24
N ASP A 72 6.50 5.42 -28.35
CA ASP A 72 5.60 5.95 -29.39
C ASP A 72 4.23 5.27 -29.41
N LEU A 73 3.73 4.88 -28.24
CA LEU A 73 2.46 4.21 -28.06
C LEU A 73 1.44 5.16 -27.42
N TYR A 74 0.19 5.05 -27.80
CA TYR A 74 -0.90 5.87 -27.28
C TYR A 74 -2.08 4.98 -26.89
N MET A 75 -2.73 5.35 -25.79
CA MET A 75 -4.02 4.78 -25.40
C MET A 75 -5.14 5.62 -26.03
N ASP A 76 -5.99 5.00 -26.83
CA ASP A 76 -7.13 5.69 -27.43
C ASP A 76 -8.32 5.62 -26.45
N GLY A 77 -8.70 6.80 -25.96
CA GLY A 77 -9.84 6.96 -25.04
C GLY A 77 -9.46 6.98 -23.56
N GLN A 78 -10.30 7.64 -22.77
CA GLN A 78 -10.11 7.79 -21.31
C GLN A 78 -10.45 6.53 -20.52
N ASP A 79 -11.27 5.62 -21.10
CA ASP A 79 -11.69 4.38 -20.47
C ASP A 79 -11.37 3.14 -21.34
N GLY A 80 -10.46 3.28 -22.28
CA GLY A 80 -10.14 2.25 -23.25
C GLY A 80 -9.63 0.96 -22.63
N GLY A 81 -10.28 -0.12 -22.97
CA GLY A 81 -9.79 -1.45 -22.71
C GLY A 81 -8.48 -1.73 -23.49
N LEU A 82 -7.91 -2.86 -23.19
CA LEU A 82 -6.62 -3.35 -23.72
C LEU A 82 -6.49 -3.40 -25.24
N GLU A 83 -7.60 -3.32 -25.97
CA GLU A 83 -7.64 -3.46 -27.44
C GLU A 83 -7.32 -2.15 -28.17
N ASP A 84 -7.23 -1.03 -27.45
CA ASP A 84 -7.15 0.31 -28.01
C ASP A 84 -5.78 0.97 -27.87
N VAL A 85 -4.71 0.18 -27.85
CA VAL A 85 -3.34 0.72 -27.92
C VAL A 85 -3.02 1.04 -29.37
N CYS A 86 -3.11 2.31 -29.75
CA CYS A 86 -2.77 2.77 -31.08
C CYS A 86 -1.27 3.06 -31.20
N ILE A 87 -0.69 2.68 -32.30
CA ILE A 87 0.74 2.86 -32.58
C ILE A 87 0.91 4.04 -33.54
N ARG A 88 1.76 4.99 -33.17
CA ARG A 88 2.24 5.99 -34.13
C ARG A 88 3.45 5.42 -34.89
N GLU A 89 3.37 5.45 -36.21
CA GLU A 89 4.48 5.14 -37.10
C GLU A 89 5.03 3.70 -37.07
N GLY A 90 4.14 2.71 -37.17
CA GLY A 90 4.53 1.38 -37.67
C GLY A 90 5.22 0.41 -36.72
N ILE A 91 5.31 0.71 -35.46
CA ILE A 91 5.78 -0.27 -34.46
C ILE A 91 4.61 -1.21 -34.10
N ARG A 92 4.79 -2.49 -34.25
CA ARG A 92 3.77 -3.48 -33.89
C ARG A 92 3.78 -3.71 -32.38
N VAL A 93 2.60 -4.01 -31.80
CA VAL A 93 2.46 -4.32 -30.36
C VAL A 93 3.42 -5.47 -29.96
N ASP A 94 3.62 -6.42 -30.86
CA ASP A 94 4.55 -7.55 -30.63
C ASP A 94 6.00 -7.08 -30.47
N GLU A 95 6.43 -6.09 -31.28
CA GLU A 95 7.77 -5.51 -31.19
C GLU A 95 7.94 -4.69 -29.90
N ALA A 96 6.91 -3.91 -29.54
CA ALA A 96 6.90 -3.15 -28.28
C ALA A 96 6.94 -4.09 -27.06
N SER A 97 6.19 -5.19 -27.13
CA SER A 97 6.21 -6.22 -26.09
C SER A 97 7.61 -6.82 -25.92
N GLY A 98 8.29 -7.12 -27.04
CA GLY A 98 9.67 -7.61 -27.03
C GLY A 98 10.66 -6.65 -26.39
N LEU A 99 10.49 -5.33 -26.62
CA LEU A 99 11.33 -4.31 -25.97
C LEU A 99 11.09 -4.26 -24.45
N ILE A 100 9.84 -4.43 -24.04
CA ILE A 100 9.46 -4.47 -22.61
C ILE A 100 10.05 -5.72 -21.93
N ASP A 101 10.09 -6.85 -22.62
CA ASP A 101 10.67 -8.09 -22.09
C ASP A 101 12.19 -7.96 -21.88
N ASN A 102 12.84 -7.00 -22.53
CA ASN A 102 14.24 -6.68 -22.24
C ASN A 102 14.39 -5.85 -20.95
N ILE A 103 13.38 -5.08 -20.58
CA ILE A 103 13.40 -4.28 -19.32
C ILE A 103 13.23 -5.20 -18.12
N LEU A 104 12.22 -6.07 -18.17
CA LEU A 104 12.00 -7.15 -17.19
C LEU A 104 11.75 -8.44 -17.97
N PRO A 105 12.43 -9.53 -17.62
CA PRO A 105 12.38 -10.77 -18.44
C PRO A 105 11.08 -11.56 -18.24
N PHE A 106 9.95 -10.96 -18.67
CA PHE A 106 8.63 -11.59 -18.52
C PHE A 106 8.52 -12.93 -19.25
N ASN A 107 9.23 -13.07 -20.38
CA ASN A 107 9.27 -14.30 -21.16
C ASN A 107 10.24 -15.35 -20.60
N ASP A 108 11.00 -15.00 -19.57
CA ASP A 108 11.94 -15.89 -18.89
C ASP A 108 11.77 -15.81 -17.38
N PRO A 109 10.72 -16.47 -16.86
CA PRO A 109 10.37 -16.34 -15.45
C PRO A 109 11.45 -16.82 -14.47
N GLU A 110 12.42 -17.63 -14.93
CA GLU A 110 13.53 -18.07 -14.08
C GLU A 110 14.43 -16.88 -13.69
N ASN A 111 14.50 -15.86 -14.54
CA ASN A 111 15.27 -14.65 -14.31
C ASN A 111 14.49 -13.54 -13.58
N LEU A 112 13.19 -13.74 -13.32
CA LEU A 112 12.41 -12.82 -12.45
C LEU A 112 12.71 -13.11 -10.98
N THR A 113 12.97 -12.07 -10.23
CA THR A 113 13.12 -12.19 -8.77
C THR A 113 11.77 -12.55 -8.12
N ALA A 114 11.81 -13.15 -6.95
CA ALA A 114 10.59 -13.46 -6.18
C ALA A 114 9.77 -12.18 -5.89
N ARG A 115 10.42 -11.04 -5.74
CA ARG A 115 9.76 -9.74 -5.59
C ARG A 115 8.93 -9.39 -6.84
N GLU A 116 9.48 -9.57 -8.00
CA GLU A 116 8.81 -9.29 -9.28
C GLU A 116 7.64 -10.27 -9.51
N LYS A 117 7.88 -11.50 -9.23
CA LYS A 117 6.82 -12.52 -9.25
C LYS A 117 5.67 -12.19 -8.30
N UNK A 118 5.95 -11.81 -7.31
CA UNK A 118 5.01 -11.37 -6.37
C UNK A 118 4.28 -10.22 -6.84
N UNK A 119 4.82 -9.42 -7.57
CA UNK A 119 4.20 -8.34 -8.09
C UNK A 119 3.28 -8.70 -9.16
N UNK A 120 3.63 -9.53 -9.80
CA UNK A 120 2.85 -10.06 -10.80
C UNK A 120 1.66 -10.72 -10.36
N UNK A 121 1.84 -11.36 -9.42
CA UNK A 121 0.81 -12.01 -8.91
C UNK A 121 -0.18 -11.14 -8.34
N ILE A 122 0.07 -10.23 -7.56
CA ILE A 122 -0.84 -9.25 -6.94
C ILE A 122 -1.63 -8.44 -7.99
N ILE A 123 -0.97 -7.98 -9.02
CA ILE A 123 -1.63 -7.20 -10.10
C ILE A 123 -2.63 -8.07 -10.86
N LEU A 124 -2.29 -9.28 -11.16
CA LEU A 124 -3.17 -10.22 -11.88
C LEU A 124 -4.38 -10.60 -11.03
N TYR A 125 -4.19 -10.86 -9.73
CA TYR A 125 -5.29 -11.11 -8.80
C TYR A 125 -6.20 -9.89 -8.67
N LYS A 126 -5.64 -8.70 -8.66
CA LYS A 126 -6.43 -7.45 -8.65
C LYS A 126 -7.32 -7.35 -9.89
N ASN A 127 -6.78 -7.72 -11.06
CA ASN A 127 -7.54 -7.65 -12.32
C ASN A 127 -8.61 -8.75 -12.42
N SER A 128 -8.37 -9.92 -11.83
CA SER A 128 -9.33 -11.04 -11.85
C SER A 128 -10.48 -10.87 -10.84
N THR A 129 -10.28 -10.11 -9.78
CA THR A 129 -11.27 -9.97 -8.68
C THR A 129 -12.22 -8.77 -8.84
N THR A 130 -12.29 -8.15 -10.02
CA THR A 130 -13.18 -7.01 -10.29
C THR A 130 -14.68 -7.33 -10.17
N GLY A 131 -15.05 -8.60 -9.96
CA GLY A 131 -16.47 -9.01 -9.75
C GLY A 131 -16.89 -9.20 -8.29
N SER A 132 -15.96 -9.32 -7.37
CA SER A 132 -16.27 -9.40 -5.94
C SER A 132 -16.05 -8.02 -5.30
N ASN A 133 -17.00 -7.56 -4.54
CA ASN A 133 -17.15 -6.22 -3.92
C ASN A 133 -15.89 -5.56 -3.30
N GLY A 134 -14.73 -5.67 -3.92
CA GLY A 134 -13.50 -4.92 -3.61
C GLY A 134 -12.95 -5.04 -2.17
N ARG A 135 -13.51 -5.93 -1.37
CA ARG A 135 -13.20 -5.99 0.08
C ARG A 135 -11.99 -6.85 0.42
N ASP A 136 -11.69 -7.83 -0.41
CA ASP A 136 -10.52 -8.68 -0.19
C ASP A 136 -9.43 -8.27 -1.18
N GLY A 137 -8.39 -7.65 -0.66
CA GLY A 137 -7.25 -7.25 -1.48
C GLY A 137 -6.59 -8.47 -2.15
N ALA A 138 -6.04 -8.24 -3.31
CA ALA A 138 -5.41 -9.29 -4.13
C ALA A 138 -4.42 -10.17 -3.35
N PHE A 139 -3.68 -9.58 -2.42
CA PHE A 139 -2.73 -10.33 -1.58
C PHE A 139 -3.44 -11.26 -0.59
N ASN A 140 -4.56 -10.83 -0.01
CA ASN A 140 -5.38 -11.69 0.88
C ASN A 140 -5.97 -12.86 0.10
N CYS A 141 -6.44 -12.63 -1.13
CA CYS A 141 -6.97 -13.69 -2.00
C CYS A 141 -5.87 -14.72 -2.31
N LEU A 142 -4.69 -14.25 -2.66
CA LEU A 142 -3.52 -15.10 -2.93
C LEU A 142 -3.18 -15.98 -1.72
N LEU A 143 -3.13 -15.38 -0.52
CA LEU A 143 -2.85 -16.12 0.73
C LEU A 143 -3.95 -17.13 1.06
N SER A 144 -5.19 -16.84 0.68
CA SER A 144 -6.33 -17.74 0.91
C SER A 144 -6.31 -18.94 -0.04
N GLU A 145 -5.91 -18.74 -1.29
CA GLU A 145 -5.79 -19.83 -2.27
C GLU A 145 -4.58 -20.72 -2.03
N TYR A 146 -3.51 -20.16 -1.47
CA TYR A 146 -2.27 -20.91 -1.21
C TYR A 146 -1.92 -20.94 0.28
N PRO A 147 -2.83 -21.44 1.15
CA PRO A 147 -2.61 -21.40 2.60
C PRO A 147 -1.50 -22.36 3.10
N PHE A 148 -1.12 -23.33 2.29
CA PHE A 148 -0.17 -24.39 2.66
C PHE A 148 1.24 -24.15 2.12
N CYS A 149 1.46 -23.07 1.37
CA CYS A 149 2.82 -22.79 0.89
C CYS A 149 3.73 -22.31 2.03
N GLY A 150 3.21 -21.56 2.98
CA GLY A 150 4.02 -21.04 4.09
C GLY A 150 4.47 -22.14 5.07
N LYS A 151 5.77 -22.23 5.30
CA LYS A 151 6.34 -23.19 6.25
C LYS A 151 6.09 -22.74 7.70
N THR A 152 5.60 -23.68 8.52
CA THR A 152 5.55 -23.48 9.97
C THR A 152 6.91 -23.83 10.56
N ARG A 153 7.60 -22.85 11.13
CA ARG A 153 8.79 -23.10 11.95
C ARG A 153 8.38 -23.19 13.41
N GLU A 154 8.71 -24.30 14.07
CA GLU A 154 8.61 -24.40 15.52
C GLU A 154 9.71 -23.53 16.13
N ALA A 155 9.33 -22.51 16.86
CA ALA A 155 10.27 -21.74 17.67
C ALA A 155 10.59 -22.57 18.93
N GLU A 156 11.87 -22.76 19.22
CA GLU A 156 12.33 -23.48 20.39
C GLU A 156 11.63 -23.00 21.67
N GLY A 157 10.83 -23.87 22.28
CA GLY A 157 10.26 -23.66 23.61
C GLY A 157 8.88 -23.03 23.70
N TYR A 158 8.27 -22.60 22.59
CA TYR A 158 6.87 -22.13 22.58
C TYR A 158 6.17 -22.60 21.30
N GLU A 159 4.97 -23.10 21.44
CA GLU A 159 4.09 -23.49 20.31
C GLU A 159 3.60 -22.24 19.54
N SER A 160 4.49 -21.43 19.03
CA SER A 160 4.10 -20.34 18.15
C SER A 160 4.34 -20.76 16.70
N MET A 161 3.26 -21.14 16.04
CA MET A 161 3.30 -21.39 14.60
C MET A 161 3.78 -20.12 13.87
N ARG A 162 4.97 -20.20 13.30
CA ARG A 162 5.52 -19.12 12.48
C ARG A 162 5.18 -19.37 11.03
N TYR A 163 4.26 -18.60 10.50
CA TYR A 163 3.92 -18.65 9.07
C TYR A 163 4.98 -17.86 8.30
N GLU A 164 5.55 -18.48 7.28
CA GLU A 164 6.61 -17.87 6.47
C GLU A 164 6.46 -18.26 5.01
N TYR A 165 6.52 -17.24 4.13
CA TYR A 165 6.57 -17.41 2.69
C TYR A 165 7.99 -17.10 2.21
N GLY A 166 8.63 -18.10 1.63
CA GLY A 166 9.97 -18.00 1.07
C GLY A 166 9.96 -17.85 -0.44
N GLU A 167 11.14 -17.80 -1.02
CA GLU A 167 11.33 -17.67 -2.46
C GLU A 167 10.76 -18.89 -3.21
N GLU A 168 10.91 -20.09 -2.65
CA GLU A 168 10.37 -21.34 -3.22
C GLU A 168 8.84 -21.31 -3.28
N ASP A 169 8.19 -20.77 -2.23
CA ASP A 169 6.73 -20.66 -2.18
C ASP A 169 6.21 -19.71 -3.26
N ILE A 170 6.87 -18.56 -3.44
CA ILE A 170 6.50 -17.56 -4.46
C ILE A 170 6.71 -18.15 -5.87
N ASN A 171 7.81 -18.85 -6.09
CA ASN A 171 8.08 -19.52 -7.37
C ASN A 171 7.00 -20.60 -7.66
N HIS A 172 6.63 -21.37 -6.65
CA HIS A 172 5.57 -22.39 -6.81
C HIS A 172 4.23 -21.74 -7.18
N ILE A 173 3.82 -20.69 -6.47
CA ILE A 173 2.58 -19.97 -6.75
C ILE A 173 2.61 -19.41 -8.18
N TYR A 174 3.68 -18.72 -8.54
CA TYR A 174 3.83 -18.10 -9.87
C TYR A 174 3.71 -19.14 -10.99
N ASN A 175 4.38 -20.28 -10.83
CA ASN A 175 4.37 -21.35 -11.83
C ASN A 175 3.01 -22.06 -11.90
N SER A 176 2.30 -22.19 -10.76
CA SER A 176 0.98 -22.82 -10.69
C SER A 176 -0.09 -22.02 -11.44
N GLU A 177 0.00 -20.69 -11.38
CA GLU A 177 -0.96 -19.80 -12.00
C GLU A 177 -0.82 -19.74 -13.53
N ASN A 178 0.38 -19.95 -14.06
CA ASN A 178 0.67 -20.05 -15.50
C ASN A 178 0.04 -18.90 -16.32
N TYR A 179 0.17 -17.66 -15.83
CA TYR A 179 -0.41 -16.48 -16.46
C TYR A 179 0.31 -16.09 -17.76
N ILE A 180 -0.48 -15.75 -18.78
CA ILE A 180 0.01 -15.06 -19.98
C ILE A 180 -0.20 -13.55 -19.74
N LEU A 181 0.89 -12.82 -19.58
CA LEU A 181 0.84 -11.38 -19.35
C LEU A 181 0.51 -10.64 -20.63
N SER A 182 -0.55 -9.86 -20.60
CA SER A 182 -0.84 -8.92 -21.69
C SER A 182 0.19 -7.77 -21.69
N PHE A 183 0.28 -7.05 -22.78
CA PHE A 183 1.13 -5.86 -22.89
C PHE A 183 0.82 -4.85 -21.76
N THR A 184 -0.45 -4.64 -21.47
CA THR A 184 -0.86 -3.70 -20.42
C THR A 184 -0.45 -4.18 -19.01
N ASP A 185 -0.52 -5.48 -18.75
CA ASP A 185 -0.06 -6.02 -17.46
C ASP A 185 1.44 -5.75 -17.27
N LYS A 186 2.22 -5.96 -18.32
CA LYS A 186 3.68 -5.69 -18.29
C LYS A 186 3.97 -4.22 -17.99
N ILE A 187 3.26 -3.29 -18.64
CA ILE A 187 3.39 -1.84 -18.40
C ILE A 187 2.98 -1.49 -16.96
N GLU A 188 1.88 -2.07 -16.48
CA GLU A 188 1.40 -1.86 -15.11
C GLU A 188 2.45 -2.30 -14.07
N ILE A 189 3.06 -3.48 -14.28
CA ILE A 189 4.10 -4.03 -13.40
C ILE A 189 5.32 -3.10 -13.39
N ILE A 190 5.80 -2.67 -14.55
CA ILE A 190 6.93 -1.74 -14.65
C ILE A 190 6.59 -0.41 -13.96
N THR A 191 5.40 0.14 -14.23
CA THR A 191 4.94 1.38 -13.61
C THR A 191 4.94 1.27 -12.09
N GLN A 192 4.39 0.20 -11.55
CA GLN A 192 4.36 -0.04 -10.10
C GLN A 192 5.78 -0.18 -9.53
N ARG A 193 6.66 -0.89 -10.25
CA ARG A 193 8.05 -1.08 -9.84
C ARG A 193 8.80 0.25 -9.78
N LEU A 194 8.66 1.07 -10.83
CA LEU A 194 9.30 2.39 -10.90
C LEU A 194 8.74 3.34 -9.83
N TYR A 195 7.41 3.36 -9.69
CA TYR A 195 6.76 4.18 -8.65
C TYR A 195 7.28 3.81 -7.26
N ALA A 196 7.30 2.52 -6.95
CA ALA A 196 7.73 2.03 -5.63
C ALA A 196 9.16 2.46 -5.30
N GLU A 197 10.07 2.42 -6.28
CA GLU A 197 11.47 2.81 -6.08
C GLU A 197 11.67 4.32 -5.97
N ILE A 198 10.99 5.10 -6.82
CA ILE A 198 11.21 6.55 -6.93
C ILE A 198 10.45 7.31 -5.85
N PHE A 199 9.18 7.00 -5.64
CA PHE A 199 8.27 7.76 -4.76
C PHE A 199 7.71 6.95 -3.60
N GLY A 200 7.59 5.66 -3.76
CA GLY A 200 6.91 4.77 -2.83
C GLY A 200 7.82 4.20 -1.73
N LEU A 201 7.32 3.18 -1.08
CA LEU A 201 7.99 2.49 0.03
C LEU A 201 8.81 1.28 -0.46
N LYS A 202 9.38 1.40 -1.65
CA LYS A 202 10.28 0.39 -2.23
C LYS A 202 9.67 -1.02 -2.17
N HIS A 203 10.36 -1.95 -1.54
CA HIS A 203 10.03 -3.38 -1.49
C HIS A 203 8.68 -3.68 -0.82
N ILE A 204 8.23 -2.81 0.09
CA ILE A 204 6.97 -3.02 0.82
C ILE A 204 5.83 -2.14 0.28
N ASP A 205 6.06 -1.36 -0.77
CA ASP A 205 5.07 -0.38 -1.24
C ASP A 205 3.73 -1.03 -1.59
N MET A 206 3.74 -2.11 -2.36
CA MET A 206 2.51 -2.78 -2.77
C MET A 206 1.73 -3.35 -1.58
N LEU A 207 2.45 -3.81 -0.55
CA LEU A 207 1.83 -4.34 0.67
C LEU A 207 1.26 -3.22 1.54
N ALA A 208 1.96 -2.09 1.62
CA ALA A 208 1.53 -0.93 2.43
C ALA A 208 0.23 -0.30 1.91
N TYR A 209 -0.20 -0.65 0.71
CA TYR A 209 -1.46 -0.19 0.09
C TYR A 209 -2.37 -1.35 -0.31
N SER A 210 -2.10 -2.54 0.21
CA SER A 210 -2.97 -3.70 0.07
C SER A 210 -4.01 -3.74 1.20
N ASN A 211 -5.03 -4.56 1.04
CA ASN A 211 -6.06 -4.76 2.06
C ASN A 211 -5.58 -5.76 3.13
N ILE A 212 -4.50 -5.39 3.83
CA ILE A 212 -3.94 -6.16 4.96
C ILE A 212 -4.02 -5.29 6.22
N ASN A 213 -3.89 -5.91 7.39
CA ASN A 213 -4.01 -5.17 8.65
C ASN A 213 -2.72 -4.42 9.01
N GLU A 214 -1.58 -5.01 8.69
CA GLU A 214 -0.29 -4.44 9.07
C GLU A 214 0.81 -4.93 8.14
N VAL A 215 1.79 -4.08 7.85
CA VAL A 215 3.03 -4.46 7.18
C VAL A 215 4.20 -3.73 7.84
N GLY A 216 5.34 -4.38 7.89
CA GLY A 216 6.50 -3.74 8.46
C GLY A 216 7.78 -4.56 8.28
N PHE A 217 8.84 -4.00 8.83
CA PHE A 217 10.10 -4.71 8.91
C PHE A 217 10.78 -4.47 10.27
N SER A 218 11.66 -5.36 10.62
CA SER A 218 12.49 -5.24 11.83
C SER A 218 13.95 -5.57 11.52
N ASN A 219 14.82 -5.20 12.46
CA ASN A 219 16.25 -5.46 12.41
C ASN A 219 16.89 -4.93 11.11
N ASN A 220 16.75 -3.62 10.84
CA ASN A 220 17.33 -2.93 9.67
C ASN A 220 16.83 -3.51 8.33
N GLY A 221 15.60 -4.03 8.29
CA GLY A 221 15.04 -4.62 7.07
C GLY A 221 15.31 -6.11 6.88
N LYS A 222 15.98 -6.74 7.86
CA LYS A 222 16.32 -8.17 7.77
C LYS A 222 15.08 -9.06 7.81
N TYR A 223 14.05 -8.66 8.57
CA TYR A 223 12.83 -9.44 8.74
C TYR A 223 11.63 -8.60 8.30
N ILE A 224 10.98 -9.00 7.24
CA ILE A 224 9.81 -8.33 6.68
C ILE A 224 8.60 -9.20 7.00
N TYR A 225 7.50 -8.56 7.38
CA TYR A 225 6.27 -9.27 7.76
C TYR A 225 5.03 -8.49 7.33
N CYS A 226 3.92 -9.22 7.25
CA CYS A 226 2.59 -8.63 7.16
C CYS A 226 1.63 -9.33 8.13
N TRP A 227 0.49 -8.72 8.37
CA TRP A 227 -0.58 -9.27 9.21
C TRP A 227 -1.86 -9.37 8.39
N CYS A 228 -2.33 -10.61 8.18
CA CYS A 228 -3.58 -10.94 7.50
C CYS A 228 -4.30 -11.98 8.37
N GLY A 229 -4.95 -11.50 9.45
CA GLY A 229 -5.51 -12.40 10.47
C GLY A 229 -4.44 -13.10 11.32
N LYS A 230 -3.27 -13.35 10.78
CA LYS A 230 -2.10 -13.92 11.45
C LYS A 230 -0.84 -13.22 10.96
N LYS A 231 0.24 -13.27 11.75
CA LYS A 231 1.53 -12.70 11.35
C LYS A 231 2.21 -13.65 10.36
N ILE A 232 2.60 -13.11 9.21
CA ILE A 232 3.23 -13.84 8.11
C ILE A 232 4.58 -13.19 7.82
N TRP A 233 5.64 -13.98 7.85
CA TRP A 233 6.98 -13.54 7.49
C TRP A 233 7.19 -13.69 5.99
N LEU A 234 7.81 -12.67 5.37
CA LEU A 234 8.02 -12.61 3.93
C LEU A 234 9.53 -12.67 3.65
N SER A 235 10.12 -13.88 3.82
CA SER A 235 11.57 -14.06 3.72
C SER A 235 12.09 -13.96 2.28
N PHE A 236 11.19 -13.97 1.29
CA PHE A 236 11.56 -13.71 -0.11
C PHE A 236 11.87 -12.23 -0.38
N LEU A 237 11.40 -11.32 0.50
CA LEU A 237 11.72 -9.90 0.40
C LEU A 237 12.98 -9.59 1.21
N LYS A 238 13.89 -8.85 0.62
CA LYS A 238 15.13 -8.42 1.28
C LYS A 238 15.23 -6.91 1.14
N ILE A 239 15.50 -6.25 2.26
CA ILE A 239 15.68 -4.80 2.31
C ILE A 239 17.08 -4.53 2.85
N SER A 240 17.85 -3.73 2.14
CA SER A 240 19.16 -3.27 2.63
C SER A 240 18.97 -2.26 3.77
N GLU A 241 19.98 -2.06 4.61
CA GLU A 241 19.91 -1.05 5.68
C GLU A 241 19.72 0.36 5.12
N SER A 242 20.31 0.66 3.96
CA SER A 242 20.11 1.93 3.27
C SER A 242 18.66 2.10 2.82
N ASP A 243 18.05 1.04 2.26
CA ASP A 243 16.65 1.09 1.85
C ASP A 243 15.71 1.17 3.05
N ALA A 244 16.03 0.46 4.15
CA ALA A 244 15.26 0.56 5.39
C ALA A 244 15.19 2.01 5.89
N ARG A 245 16.31 2.73 5.82
CA ARG A 245 16.38 4.16 6.16
C ARG A 245 15.50 4.98 5.22
N VAL A 246 15.66 4.81 3.90
CA VAL A 246 14.86 5.55 2.90
C VAL A 246 13.37 5.30 3.10
N ILE A 247 12.98 4.05 3.36
CA ILE A 247 11.57 3.70 3.60
C ILE A 247 11.03 4.40 4.86
N GLN A 248 11.82 4.43 5.94
CA GLN A 248 11.43 5.13 7.18
C GLN A 248 11.27 6.63 6.93
N ASP A 249 12.26 7.26 6.29
CA ASP A 249 12.27 8.70 6.01
C ASP A 249 11.06 9.08 5.13
N ARG A 250 10.73 8.27 4.12
CA ARG A 250 9.55 8.49 3.28
C ARG A 250 8.24 8.28 4.06
N ALA A 251 8.16 7.25 4.89
CA ALA A 251 6.95 6.95 5.66
C ALA A 251 6.60 8.09 6.63
N ILE A 252 7.58 8.65 7.34
CA ILE A 252 7.34 9.76 8.27
C ILE A 252 7.05 11.09 7.55
N SER A 253 7.49 11.25 6.29
CA SER A 253 7.21 12.46 5.52
C SER A 253 5.72 12.61 5.15
N PHE A 254 4.91 11.60 5.42
CA PHE A 254 3.46 11.66 5.21
C PHE A 254 2.77 12.66 6.13
N GLU A 255 3.41 13.06 7.22
CA GLU A 255 2.87 14.06 8.16
C GLU A 255 3.80 15.29 8.21
N LYS A 256 3.25 16.45 7.84
CA LYS A 256 4.02 17.70 7.65
C LYS A 256 4.80 18.17 8.89
N HIS A 257 4.27 17.90 10.07
CA HIS A 257 4.86 18.39 11.32
C HIS A 257 5.60 17.29 12.09
N CYS A 258 5.87 16.19 11.42
CA CYS A 258 6.58 15.07 12.01
C CYS A 258 8.04 15.47 12.25
N PRO A 259 8.59 15.22 13.43
CA PRO A 259 10.01 15.48 13.65
C PRO A 259 10.87 14.55 12.80
N GLN A 260 12.10 14.94 12.57
CA GLN A 260 13.06 14.07 11.86
C GLN A 260 13.44 12.89 12.75
N LEU A 261 13.51 11.70 12.17
CA LEU A 261 13.95 10.49 12.89
C LEU A 261 15.46 10.57 13.10
N ASP A 262 15.88 10.88 14.32
CA ASP A 262 17.27 11.05 14.71
C ASP A 262 17.53 10.52 16.13
N VAL A 263 18.70 10.84 16.69
CA VAL A 263 19.09 10.42 18.03
C VAL A 263 18.21 11.06 19.12
N SER A 264 17.72 12.28 18.86
CA SER A 264 16.83 13.00 19.79
C SER A 264 15.40 12.49 19.73
N HIS A 265 14.97 12.02 18.54
CA HIS A 265 13.66 11.46 18.30
C HIS A 265 13.82 10.06 17.69
N PRO A 266 14.22 9.06 18.52
CA PRO A 266 14.51 7.71 18.03
C PRO A 266 13.25 6.87 17.78
N GLU A 267 12.09 7.38 18.15
CA GLU A 267 10.79 6.80 17.89
C GLU A 267 9.86 7.88 17.38
N ILE A 268 9.16 7.59 16.29
CA ILE A 268 8.16 8.49 15.73
C ILE A 268 6.90 7.68 15.46
N LEU A 269 5.77 8.25 15.86
CA LEU A 269 4.45 7.74 15.53
C LEU A 269 3.73 8.85 14.77
N CYS A 270 3.25 8.52 13.56
CA CYS A 270 2.58 9.48 12.69
C CYS A 270 1.47 8.78 11.90
N HIS A 271 0.70 9.56 11.14
CA HIS A 271 -0.42 9.05 10.35
C HIS A 271 -0.23 9.35 8.88
N ARG A 272 -0.53 8.36 8.06
CA ARG A 272 -0.63 8.52 6.61
C ARG A 272 -1.98 9.18 6.29
N GLY A 273 -2.06 9.87 5.16
CA GLY A 273 -3.27 10.60 4.76
C GLY A 273 -4.54 9.76 4.64
N ASP A 274 -4.39 8.44 4.46
CA ASP A 274 -5.52 7.50 4.42
C ASP A 274 -5.90 6.97 5.83
N GLY A 275 -5.27 7.50 6.87
CA GLY A 275 -5.53 7.11 8.26
C GLY A 275 -4.64 5.98 8.78
N ALA A 276 -3.82 5.36 7.94
CA ALA A 276 -2.91 4.31 8.41
C ALA A 276 -1.92 4.88 9.44
N ARG A 277 -1.71 4.14 10.52
CA ARG A 277 -0.79 4.54 11.59
C ARG A 277 0.60 3.96 11.32
N ILE A 278 1.61 4.81 11.38
CA ILE A 278 3.00 4.48 11.11
C ILE A 278 3.81 4.65 12.39
N THR A 279 4.54 3.61 12.75
CA THR A 279 5.51 3.65 13.85
C THR A 279 6.88 3.33 13.28
N VAL A 280 7.84 4.22 13.49
CA VAL A 280 9.24 3.99 13.12
C VAL A 280 10.11 4.09 14.37
N THR A 281 11.12 3.25 14.45
CA THR A 281 12.06 3.26 15.59
C THR A 281 13.49 3.04 15.11
N GLN A 282 14.44 3.59 15.88
CA GLN A 282 15.88 3.39 15.64
C GLN A 282 16.69 3.54 16.92
N LYS A 283 18.01 3.41 16.81
CA LYS A 283 18.93 3.68 17.93
C LYS A 283 18.77 5.14 18.41
N PRO A 284 18.96 5.42 19.71
CA PRO A 284 19.53 4.54 20.75
C PRO A 284 18.55 3.67 21.53
N TYR A 285 17.23 3.95 21.47
CA TYR A 285 16.25 3.21 22.29
C TYR A 285 16.03 1.78 21.78
N PHE A 286 16.26 1.55 20.51
CA PHE A 286 16.08 0.25 19.85
C PHE A 286 17.43 -0.20 19.27
N SER A 287 17.64 -1.50 19.23
CA SER A 287 18.89 -2.06 18.71
C SER A 287 19.07 -1.86 17.20
N ALA A 288 17.98 -1.64 16.49
CA ALA A 288 17.95 -1.58 15.01
C ALA A 288 16.76 -0.75 14.52
N ARG A 289 16.77 -0.41 13.25
CA ARG A 289 15.65 0.25 12.57
C ARG A 289 14.47 -0.71 12.42
N ASN A 290 13.28 -0.25 12.77
CA ASN A 290 12.04 -0.99 12.60
C ASN A 290 10.97 -0.06 12.04
N LEU A 291 10.02 -0.63 11.31
CA LEU A 291 8.87 0.06 10.75
C LEU A 291 7.64 -0.83 10.93
N CYS A 292 6.55 -0.21 11.34
CA CYS A 292 5.24 -0.84 11.37
C CYS A 292 4.23 0.13 10.77
N ILE A 293 3.53 -0.30 9.74
CA ILE A 293 2.40 0.44 9.13
C ILE A 293 1.15 -0.37 9.41
N ARG A 294 0.28 0.16 10.26
CA ARG A 294 -1.00 -0.45 10.58
C ARG A 294 -2.09 0.21 9.73
N ILE A 295 -2.69 -0.60 8.88
CA ILE A 295 -3.69 -0.16 7.90
C ILE A 295 -5.07 -0.41 8.50
N PHE A 296 -5.84 0.65 8.66
CA PHE A 296 -7.20 0.55 9.19
C PHE A 296 -8.16 0.34 8.01
N ASN A 297 -8.37 -0.92 7.66
CA ASN A 297 -9.39 -1.26 6.68
C ASN A 297 -10.75 -0.95 7.30
N GLN A 298 -11.36 0.13 6.84
CA GLN A 298 -12.73 0.44 7.20
C GLN A 298 -13.64 -0.64 6.60
N SER A 299 -13.84 -1.72 7.35
CA SER A 299 -14.90 -2.62 6.99
C SER A 299 -16.22 -1.88 7.24
N ASN A 300 -17.01 -1.68 6.22
CA ASN A 300 -18.40 -1.22 6.36
C ASN A 300 -19.24 -2.36 6.98
N SER A 301 -18.66 -3.05 7.96
CA SER A 301 -19.37 -4.13 8.66
C SER A 301 -20.46 -3.47 9.50
N GLY A 302 -21.68 -3.74 9.16
CA GLY A 302 -22.81 -3.30 9.94
C GLY A 302 -22.85 -3.99 11.32
N PHE A 303 -23.67 -3.46 12.20
CA PHE A 303 -23.82 -4.01 13.55
C PHE A 303 -24.20 -5.50 13.55
N LYS A 304 -24.96 -5.93 12.54
CA LYS A 304 -25.37 -7.35 12.38
C LYS A 304 -24.17 -8.25 12.04
N ASP A 305 -23.23 -7.74 11.27
CA ASP A 305 -22.04 -8.50 10.86
C ASP A 305 -21.06 -8.70 12.01
N LEU A 306 -20.97 -7.68 12.89
CA LEU A 306 -20.07 -7.71 14.05
C LEU A 306 -20.60 -8.57 15.18
N ILE A 307 -21.93 -8.54 15.38
CA ILE A 307 -22.57 -9.27 16.49
C ILE A 307 -23.69 -10.13 15.91
N ALA A 308 -23.37 -11.38 15.67
CA ALA A 308 -24.30 -12.36 15.05
C ALA A 308 -25.51 -12.66 15.93
N MET A 309 -25.38 -12.59 17.26
CA MET A 309 -26.41 -12.99 18.19
C MET A 309 -27.45 -11.84 18.40
N ASP A 310 -28.69 -12.05 17.95
CA ASP A 310 -29.79 -11.06 18.02
C ASP A 310 -30.03 -10.53 19.44
N LYS A 311 -30.06 -11.41 20.42
CA LYS A 311 -30.31 -11.03 21.83
C LYS A 311 -29.22 -10.10 22.36
N LEU A 312 -27.96 -10.38 21.97
CA LEU A 312 -26.81 -9.54 22.39
C LEU A 312 -26.88 -8.18 21.70
N ARG A 313 -27.24 -8.14 20.40
CA ARG A 313 -27.45 -6.87 19.69
C ARG A 313 -28.51 -6.02 20.36
N THR A 314 -29.68 -6.62 20.69
CA THR A 314 -30.79 -5.93 21.36
C THR A 314 -30.34 -5.35 22.72
N LEU A 315 -29.58 -6.13 23.48
CA LEU A 315 -29.04 -5.68 24.77
C LEU A 315 -28.08 -4.49 24.59
N ILE A 316 -27.15 -4.58 23.63
CA ILE A 316 -26.20 -3.49 23.39
C ILE A 316 -26.91 -2.22 22.94
N ILE A 317 -27.89 -2.33 22.04
CA ILE A 317 -28.73 -1.19 21.61
C ILE A 317 -29.42 -0.54 22.82
N ALA A 318 -30.00 -1.34 23.68
CA ALA A 318 -30.68 -0.84 24.90
C ALA A 318 -29.70 -0.11 25.82
N LEU A 319 -28.50 -0.68 26.05
CA LEU A 319 -27.47 -0.07 26.89
C LEU A 319 -26.96 1.25 26.34
N VAL A 320 -26.71 1.31 25.00
CA VAL A 320 -26.24 2.53 24.34
C VAL A 320 -27.31 3.63 24.46
N LYS A 321 -28.59 3.29 24.17
CA LYS A 321 -29.69 4.25 24.19
C LYS A 321 -30.05 4.71 25.58
N SER A 322 -29.80 3.88 26.59
CA SER A 322 -30.06 4.27 28.00
C SER A 322 -28.95 5.14 28.61
N GLY A 323 -27.84 5.36 27.84
CA GLY A 323 -26.72 6.18 28.33
C GLY A 323 -25.85 5.51 29.38
N GLU A 324 -25.86 4.17 29.42
CA GLU A 324 -25.05 3.43 30.37
C GLU A 324 -23.55 3.47 30.03
N SER A 325 -22.72 3.42 31.04
CA SER A 325 -21.27 3.33 30.88
C SER A 325 -20.89 1.94 30.39
N ILE A 326 -20.26 1.87 29.24
CA ILE A 326 -19.89 0.60 28.58
C ILE A 326 -18.37 0.53 28.44
N CYS A 327 -17.79 -0.61 28.86
CA CYS A 327 -16.37 -0.89 28.67
C CYS A 327 -16.19 -2.03 27.64
N LEU A 328 -15.47 -1.75 26.54
CA LEU A 328 -15.12 -2.75 25.54
C LEU A 328 -13.69 -3.23 25.76
N GLN A 329 -13.52 -4.50 26.05
CA GLN A 329 -12.22 -5.10 26.32
C GLN A 329 -11.97 -6.27 25.37
N GLY A 330 -10.73 -6.44 24.93
CA GLY A 330 -10.32 -7.55 24.05
C GLY A 330 -8.91 -7.41 23.57
N GLY A 331 -8.37 -8.46 22.98
CA GLY A 331 -7.02 -8.50 22.44
C GLY A 331 -6.83 -7.61 21.21
N LEU A 332 -5.61 -7.60 20.71
CA LEU A 332 -5.27 -6.86 19.48
C LEU A 332 -6.06 -7.45 18.29
N GLY A 333 -6.64 -6.58 17.47
CA GLY A 333 -7.42 -6.99 16.30
C GLY A 333 -8.78 -7.60 16.58
N SER A 334 -9.28 -7.54 17.82
CA SER A 334 -10.58 -8.14 18.19
C SER A 334 -11.81 -7.30 17.79
N GLY A 335 -11.60 -6.18 17.09
CA GLY A 335 -12.70 -5.34 16.59
C GLY A 335 -13.27 -4.33 17.60
N LYS A 336 -12.56 -4.03 18.68
CA LYS A 336 -13.01 -3.06 19.71
C LYS A 336 -13.39 -1.70 19.10
N THR A 337 -12.48 -1.11 18.34
CA THR A 337 -12.68 0.20 17.71
C THR A 337 -13.82 0.14 16.68
N THR A 338 -13.88 -0.94 15.90
CA THR A 338 -14.96 -1.17 14.93
C THR A 338 -16.31 -1.25 15.63
N THR A 339 -16.39 -2.00 16.73
CA THR A 339 -17.63 -2.11 17.53
C THR A 339 -18.04 -0.74 18.10
N LEU A 340 -17.06 0.01 18.62
CA LEU A 340 -17.33 1.34 19.20
C LEU A 340 -17.83 2.31 18.11
N ASN A 341 -17.25 2.31 16.92
CA ASN A 341 -17.71 3.15 15.80
C ASN A 341 -19.17 2.84 15.43
N VAL A 342 -19.53 1.55 15.38
CA VAL A 342 -20.90 1.13 15.08
C VAL A 342 -21.85 1.51 16.23
N MET A 343 -21.37 1.50 17.48
CA MET A 343 -22.18 1.96 18.63
C MET A 343 -22.46 3.47 18.54
N TYR A 344 -21.54 4.27 18.01
CA TYR A 344 -21.80 5.71 17.79
C TYR A 344 -22.95 5.92 16.79
N GLU A 345 -23.11 5.06 15.79
CA GLU A 345 -24.21 5.14 14.84
C GLU A 345 -25.59 4.91 15.49
N LEU A 346 -25.62 4.29 16.65
CA LEU A 346 -26.86 4.03 17.40
C LEU A 346 -27.30 5.24 18.23
N LEU A 347 -26.41 6.23 18.44
CA LEU A 347 -26.71 7.43 19.19
C LEU A 347 -27.61 8.38 18.40
N ASP A 348 -28.43 9.13 19.10
CA ASP A 348 -29.33 10.11 18.48
C ASP A 348 -28.53 11.30 17.90
N ASP A 349 -28.94 11.79 16.74
CA ASP A 349 -28.24 12.83 15.97
C ASP A 349 -28.08 14.17 16.72
N PHE A 350 -28.89 14.41 17.75
CA PHE A 350 -28.80 15.64 18.54
C PHE A 350 -27.78 15.59 19.68
N LEU A 351 -27.16 14.44 19.92
CA LEU A 351 -26.17 14.30 20.98
C LEU A 351 -24.81 14.85 20.54
N HIS A 352 -24.16 15.59 21.44
CA HIS A 352 -22.79 16.03 21.25
C HIS A 352 -21.84 14.93 21.69
N ILE A 353 -21.04 14.42 20.75
CA ILE A 353 -20.11 13.32 21.02
C ILE A 353 -18.71 13.92 21.14
N GLY A 354 -18.04 13.63 22.25
CA GLY A 354 -16.63 13.95 22.47
C GLY A 354 -15.82 12.67 22.54
N THR A 355 -14.65 12.64 21.88
CA THR A 355 -13.71 11.54 21.99
C THR A 355 -12.41 12.01 22.64
N VAL A 356 -11.83 11.15 23.48
CA VAL A 356 -10.50 11.38 24.08
C VAL A 356 -9.64 10.17 23.71
N GLU A 357 -8.64 10.42 22.91
CA GLU A 357 -7.80 9.37 22.33
C GLU A 357 -6.34 9.78 22.37
N ASP A 358 -5.45 8.85 22.66
CA ASP A 358 -4.01 9.09 22.48
C ASP A 358 -3.69 9.27 20.99
N TYR A 359 -4.38 8.52 20.12
CA TYR A 359 -4.26 8.61 18.65
C TYR A 359 -5.66 8.45 18.05
N PHE A 360 -5.99 9.30 17.08
CA PHE A 360 -7.31 9.33 16.46
C PHE A 360 -7.55 8.07 15.61
N GLU A 361 -8.29 7.11 16.15
CA GLU A 361 -8.71 5.87 15.46
C GLU A 361 -10.23 5.85 15.22
N GLN A 362 -10.96 6.73 15.88
CA GLN A 362 -12.42 6.72 15.81
C GLN A 362 -12.93 7.62 14.70
N HIS A 363 -13.82 7.07 13.89
CA HIS A 363 -14.49 7.78 12.80
C HIS A 363 -15.90 8.18 13.26
N VAL A 364 -15.98 9.21 14.09
CA VAL A 364 -17.27 9.80 14.44
C VAL A 364 -17.76 10.55 13.19
N MET A 365 -18.88 10.11 12.64
CA MET A 365 -19.49 10.76 11.50
C MET A 365 -19.76 12.24 11.79
N GLU A 366 -19.70 13.11 10.80
CA GLU A 366 -19.87 14.58 10.90
C GLU A 366 -21.24 15.04 11.40
N LYS A 367 -22.06 14.14 11.89
CA LYS A 367 -23.37 14.45 12.49
C LYS A 367 -23.28 15.23 13.78
N UNK A 368 -22.20 15.33 14.42
CA UNK A 368 -22.18 16.03 15.63
C UNK A 368 -20.90 16.79 15.71
N UNK A 369 -20.87 17.54 16.20
CA UNK A 369 -19.83 18.22 16.45
C UNK A 369 -18.95 17.42 17.25
N UNK A 370 -18.33 17.06 16.92
CA UNK A 370 -17.48 16.32 17.58
C UNK A 370 -16.49 17.17 18.22
N UNK A 371 -16.49 17.23 18.89
CA UNK A 371 -15.54 17.77 19.53
C UNK A 371 -14.54 16.82 19.68
N ARG A 372 -13.61 16.77 19.11
CA ARG A 372 -12.42 15.91 19.23
C ARG A 372 -11.46 16.48 20.26
N GLY A 373 -11.27 15.74 21.30
CA GLY A 373 -10.31 16.10 22.35
C GLY A 373 -8.87 16.09 21.82
N LEU A 374 -8.05 16.98 22.35
CA LEU A 374 -6.62 17.05 22.03
C LEU A 374 -5.88 15.84 22.62
N SER A 375 -4.86 15.37 21.92
CA SER A 375 -3.98 14.33 22.45
C SER A 375 -3.23 14.82 23.71
N ARG A 376 -2.77 13.88 24.51
CA ARG A 376 -2.04 14.12 25.78
C ARG A 376 -0.89 15.12 25.66
N ASP A 377 -0.29 15.21 24.47
CA ASP A 377 0.89 16.08 24.26
C ASP A 377 0.56 17.58 24.16
N ARG A 378 -0.74 17.95 24.27
CA ARG A 378 -1.17 19.37 24.24
C ARG A 378 -1.85 19.83 25.54
N LEU A 379 -1.82 19.00 26.59
CA LEU A 379 -2.24 19.35 27.93
C LEU A 379 -1.01 19.49 28.85
#